data_4652e082c2a9536b64d1956f1e42fa55
#
_entry.id   4652e082c2a9536b64d1956f1e42fa55
#
_cell.length_a   1.000
_cell.length_b   1.000
_cell.length_c   1.000
_cell.angle_alpha   90.00
_cell.angle_beta   90.00
_cell.angle_gamma   90.00
#
_symmetry.space_group_name_H-M   'P 1'
#
loop_
_entity.id
_entity.type
_entity.pdbx_description
1 polymer ?
#
loop_
_entity_poly.entity_id
_entity_poly.type
_entity_poly.pdbx_seq_one_letter_code
_entity_poly.pdbx_strand_id
1 'polypeptide(L)'
;MGFKRLEKNLIDIIKEEQAKLGFRKEEIRLYYPLISLNHFFEADDDVDEMQTRLEQFPEEVKKKLGDICVTHKKDRFCLHIPEQGSVYVREHTAENEFIKKLVELMMNHGIKKEDILAVFQKEAKDIRVGDMDNGEFDFWVRFPEGNEDEYYYCFKDEGCHIIYHRFLPEDYADFEF
;
A
#
# COMPACT_ATOMS: atom_id res chain seq x y z
N MET A 1 -9.65 -15.78 -5.91
CA MET A 1 -9.26 -15.26 -4.60
C MET A 1 -8.30 -14.07 -4.73
N GLY A 2 -7.30 -14.16 -5.57
CA GLY A 2 -6.30 -13.10 -5.80
C GLY A 2 -6.85 -11.75 -6.26
N PHE A 3 -7.87 -11.71 -7.12
CA PHE A 3 -8.46 -10.45 -7.57
C PHE A 3 -9.06 -9.62 -6.44
N LYS A 4 -9.71 -10.24 -5.46
CA LYS A 4 -10.24 -9.51 -4.28
C LYS A 4 -9.13 -8.94 -3.41
N ARG A 5 -8.02 -9.65 -3.29
CA ARG A 5 -6.86 -9.19 -2.53
C ARG A 5 -6.18 -8.03 -3.24
N LEU A 6 -6.03 -8.12 -4.56
CA LEU A 6 -5.50 -7.02 -5.37
C LEU A 6 -6.43 -5.79 -5.33
N GLU A 7 -7.75 -5.98 -5.47
CA GLU A 7 -8.74 -4.89 -5.34
C GLU A 7 -8.63 -4.19 -3.99
N LYS A 8 -8.56 -4.96 -2.90
CA LYS A 8 -8.38 -4.40 -1.54
C LYS A 8 -7.11 -3.56 -1.45
N ASN A 9 -5.99 -4.09 -1.95
CA ASN A 9 -4.72 -3.38 -1.93
C ASN A 9 -4.77 -2.08 -2.74
N LEU A 10 -5.36 -2.10 -3.95
CA LEU A 10 -5.57 -0.89 -4.75
C LEU A 10 -6.36 0.18 -3.98
N ILE A 11 -7.46 -0.20 -3.36
CA ILE A 11 -8.29 0.71 -2.57
C ILE A 11 -7.51 1.27 -1.39
N ASP A 12 -6.75 0.44 -0.68
CA ASP A 12 -5.94 0.86 0.46
C ASP A 12 -4.84 1.87 0.05
N ILE A 13 -4.20 1.65 -1.09
CA ILE A 13 -3.19 2.58 -1.62
C ILE A 13 -3.84 3.92 -2.03
N ILE A 14 -4.99 3.88 -2.70
CA ILE A 14 -5.71 5.10 -3.10
C ILE A 14 -6.13 5.91 -1.86
N LYS A 15 -6.63 5.25 -0.82
CA LYS A 15 -6.95 5.90 0.46
C LYS A 15 -5.73 6.58 1.08
N GLU A 16 -4.59 5.92 1.08
CA GLU A 16 -3.34 6.49 1.60
C GLU A 16 -2.89 7.71 0.80
N GLU A 17 -2.94 7.64 -0.54
CA GLU A 17 -2.62 8.78 -1.38
C GLU A 17 -3.56 9.97 -1.13
N GLN A 18 -4.86 9.71 -0.98
CA GLN A 18 -5.84 10.75 -0.65
C GLN A 18 -5.58 11.35 0.74
N ALA A 19 -5.13 10.58 1.70
CA ALA A 19 -4.73 11.09 3.01
C ALA A 19 -3.48 11.96 2.94
N LYS A 20 -2.49 11.59 2.12
CA LYS A 20 -1.21 12.32 1.96
C LYS A 20 -1.33 13.60 1.13
N LEU A 21 -2.06 13.54 0.02
CA LEU A 21 -2.08 14.57 -1.02
C LEU A 21 -3.42 15.29 -1.16
N GLY A 22 -4.44 14.85 -0.42
CA GLY A 22 -5.82 15.28 -0.60
C GLY A 22 -6.51 14.57 -1.76
N PHE A 23 -7.84 14.70 -1.79
CA PHE A 23 -8.64 14.14 -2.88
C PHE A 23 -8.40 14.91 -4.19
N ARG A 24 -8.12 14.17 -5.25
CA ARG A 24 -8.06 14.67 -6.62
C ARG A 24 -8.87 13.77 -7.54
N LYS A 25 -9.64 14.39 -8.41
CA LYS A 25 -10.39 13.70 -9.44
C LYS A 25 -9.48 13.51 -10.67
N GLU A 26 -8.61 12.51 -10.61
CA GLU A 26 -7.61 12.23 -11.63
C GLU A 26 -7.38 10.72 -11.82
N GLU A 27 -6.76 10.36 -12.93
CA GLU A 27 -6.25 9.01 -13.17
C GLU A 27 -5.11 8.69 -12.19
N ILE A 28 -5.13 7.49 -11.67
CA ILE A 28 -4.08 6.97 -10.77
C ILE A 28 -3.32 5.85 -11.49
N ARG A 29 -2.01 5.86 -11.35
CA ARG A 29 -1.12 4.82 -11.88
C ARG A 29 -0.42 4.11 -10.74
N LEU A 30 -0.69 2.82 -10.60
CA LEU A 30 -0.05 1.98 -9.60
C LEU A 30 0.83 0.94 -10.28
N TYR A 31 2.04 0.78 -9.75
CA TYR A 31 3.06 -0.10 -10.32
C TYR A 31 3.28 -1.29 -9.41
N TYR A 32 3.28 -2.47 -10.02
CA TYR A 32 3.52 -3.74 -9.34
C TYR A 32 4.62 -4.51 -10.07
N PRO A 33 5.68 -4.97 -9.40
CA PRO A 33 6.58 -5.97 -9.96
C PRO A 33 5.85 -7.31 -10.09
N LEU A 34 6.29 -8.13 -11.04
CA LEU A 34 5.72 -9.47 -11.28
C LEU A 34 5.69 -10.33 -10.01
N ILE A 35 6.75 -10.24 -9.19
CA ILE A 35 6.85 -10.99 -7.95
C ILE A 35 5.71 -10.64 -6.97
N SER A 36 5.37 -9.37 -6.82
CA SER A 36 4.25 -8.94 -5.95
C SER A 36 2.91 -9.44 -6.47
N LEU A 37 2.70 -9.42 -7.79
CA LEU A 37 1.47 -9.96 -8.39
C LEU A 37 1.37 -11.48 -8.20
N ASN A 38 2.48 -12.20 -8.36
CA ASN A 38 2.52 -13.63 -8.07
C ASN A 38 2.15 -13.94 -6.61
N HIS A 39 2.57 -13.11 -5.65
CA HIS A 39 2.14 -13.24 -4.25
C HIS A 39 0.63 -13.02 -4.09
N PHE A 40 0.04 -12.01 -4.75
CA PHE A 40 -1.42 -11.80 -4.71
C PHE A 40 -2.22 -12.98 -5.23
N PHE A 41 -1.70 -13.63 -6.28
CA PHE A 41 -2.40 -14.73 -6.95
C PHE A 41 -1.97 -16.11 -6.46
N GLU A 42 -0.98 -16.20 -5.57
CA GLU A 42 -0.37 -17.46 -5.14
C GLU A 42 0.07 -18.29 -6.35
N ALA A 43 0.75 -17.64 -7.30
CA ALA A 43 1.13 -18.17 -8.60
C ALA A 43 2.64 -18.02 -8.83
N ASP A 44 3.11 -18.63 -9.90
CA ASP A 44 4.49 -18.50 -10.39
C ASP A 44 4.43 -18.23 -11.91
N ASP A 45 3.60 -17.25 -12.26
CA ASP A 45 3.38 -16.84 -13.64
C ASP A 45 4.60 -16.10 -14.18
N ASP A 46 4.91 -16.30 -15.45
CA ASP A 46 5.79 -15.39 -16.18
C ASP A 46 5.05 -14.12 -16.60
N VAL A 47 5.72 -13.21 -17.32
CA VAL A 47 5.16 -11.91 -17.72
C VAL A 47 3.93 -12.06 -18.61
N ASP A 48 3.95 -12.99 -19.57
CA ASP A 48 2.87 -13.20 -20.53
C ASP A 48 1.67 -13.89 -19.88
N GLU A 49 1.91 -14.82 -18.99
CA GLU A 49 0.88 -15.50 -18.19
C GLU A 49 0.21 -14.50 -17.23
N MET A 50 0.99 -13.67 -16.56
CA MET A 50 0.45 -12.62 -15.67
C MET A 50 -0.35 -11.59 -16.46
N GLN A 51 0.12 -11.15 -17.63
CA GLN A 51 -0.64 -10.26 -18.49
C GLN A 51 -2.00 -10.85 -18.86
N THR A 52 -2.02 -12.12 -19.27
CA THR A 52 -3.25 -12.84 -19.61
C THR A 52 -4.21 -12.94 -18.41
N ARG A 53 -3.66 -13.19 -17.22
CA ARG A 53 -4.45 -13.24 -15.98
C ARG A 53 -5.06 -11.88 -15.68
N LEU A 54 -4.28 -10.82 -15.76
CA LEU A 54 -4.71 -9.45 -15.47
C LEU A 54 -5.72 -8.89 -16.48
N GLU A 55 -5.83 -9.44 -17.68
CA GLU A 55 -6.87 -9.05 -18.66
C GLU A 55 -8.30 -9.28 -18.16
N GLN A 56 -8.49 -10.17 -17.19
CA GLN A 56 -9.79 -10.46 -16.59
C GLN A 56 -10.12 -9.52 -15.43
N PHE A 57 -9.10 -8.94 -14.80
CA PHE A 57 -9.27 -8.10 -13.60
C PHE A 57 -10.14 -6.85 -13.81
N PRO A 58 -10.02 -6.10 -14.93
CA PRO A 58 -10.86 -4.91 -15.15
C PRO A 58 -12.36 -5.19 -15.07
N GLU A 59 -12.83 -6.28 -15.63
CA GLU A 59 -14.26 -6.63 -15.60
C GLU A 59 -14.76 -6.90 -14.17
N GLU A 60 -13.92 -7.49 -13.30
CA GLU A 60 -14.27 -7.78 -11.91
C GLU A 60 -14.45 -6.49 -11.08
N VAL A 61 -13.67 -5.46 -11.37
CA VAL A 61 -13.65 -4.22 -10.58
C VAL A 61 -14.32 -3.02 -11.25
N LYS A 62 -14.79 -3.17 -12.48
CA LYS A 62 -15.33 -2.11 -13.34
C LYS A 62 -16.38 -1.24 -12.66
N LYS A 63 -17.29 -1.84 -11.88
CA LYS A 63 -18.37 -1.11 -11.18
C LYS A 63 -17.83 -0.15 -10.12
N LYS A 64 -16.67 -0.45 -9.56
CA LYS A 64 -16.04 0.33 -8.48
C LYS A 64 -14.95 1.24 -9.02
N LEU A 65 -13.99 0.67 -9.70
CA LEU A 65 -12.77 1.36 -10.09
C LEU A 65 -12.76 1.85 -11.55
N GLY A 66 -13.81 1.55 -12.32
CA GLY A 66 -13.92 1.92 -13.72
C GLY A 66 -13.16 0.98 -14.65
N ASP A 67 -12.98 1.41 -15.90
CA ASP A 67 -12.26 0.65 -16.92
C ASP A 67 -10.75 0.75 -16.70
N ILE A 68 -10.21 -0.13 -15.86
CA ILE A 68 -8.76 -0.22 -15.63
C ILE A 68 -8.07 -0.71 -16.89
N CYS A 69 -6.97 -0.06 -17.26
CA CYS A 69 -6.07 -0.52 -18.31
C CYS A 69 -4.78 -1.06 -17.66
N VAL A 70 -4.33 -2.23 -18.10
CA VAL A 70 -3.10 -2.84 -17.62
C VAL A 70 -2.05 -2.78 -18.73
N THR A 71 -0.90 -2.24 -18.41
CA THR A 71 0.28 -2.23 -19.29
C THR A 71 1.47 -2.78 -18.53
N HIS A 72 2.51 -3.23 -19.24
CA HIS A 72 3.74 -3.65 -18.57
C HIS A 72 4.98 -3.22 -19.38
N LYS A 73 6.09 -3.13 -18.66
CA LYS A 73 7.43 -2.97 -19.23
C LYS A 73 8.37 -3.90 -18.51
N LYS A 74 8.89 -4.91 -19.23
CA LYS A 74 9.61 -6.03 -18.62
C LYS A 74 8.70 -6.71 -17.58
N ASP A 75 9.20 -6.93 -16.38
CA ASP A 75 8.55 -7.55 -15.23
C ASP A 75 7.76 -6.57 -14.33
N ARG A 76 7.54 -5.35 -14.79
CA ARG A 76 6.81 -4.33 -14.03
C ARG A 76 5.51 -3.95 -14.72
N PHE A 77 4.41 -4.18 -14.02
CA PHE A 77 3.04 -3.87 -14.47
C PHE A 77 2.60 -2.52 -13.96
N CYS A 78 1.82 -1.82 -14.78
CA CYS A 78 1.16 -0.57 -14.43
C CYS A 78 -0.35 -0.73 -14.59
N LEU A 79 -1.08 -0.53 -13.51
CA LEU A 79 -2.54 -0.47 -13.50
C LEU A 79 -2.96 1.00 -13.59
N HIS A 80 -3.58 1.37 -14.72
CA HIS A 80 -4.12 2.70 -14.95
C HIS A 80 -5.57 2.72 -14.48
N ILE A 81 -5.82 3.35 -13.35
CA ILE A 81 -7.14 3.46 -12.71
C ILE A 81 -7.73 4.79 -13.12
N PRO A 82 -8.88 4.82 -13.83
CA PRO A 82 -9.50 6.06 -14.26
C PRO A 82 -9.98 6.90 -13.08
N GLU A 83 -10.31 8.16 -13.30
CA GLU A 83 -10.80 9.09 -12.27
C GLU A 83 -11.99 8.55 -11.48
N GLN A 84 -12.80 7.68 -12.10
CA GLN A 84 -13.92 6.99 -11.44
C GLN A 84 -13.46 6.22 -10.20
N GLY A 85 -12.31 5.56 -10.25
CA GLY A 85 -11.76 4.82 -9.10
C GLY A 85 -11.41 5.74 -7.94
N SER A 86 -10.79 6.88 -8.22
CA SER A 86 -10.49 7.91 -7.22
C SER A 86 -11.78 8.43 -6.55
N VAL A 87 -12.81 8.74 -7.35
CA VAL A 87 -14.11 9.19 -6.88
C VAL A 87 -14.82 8.09 -6.06
N TYR A 88 -14.83 6.85 -6.55
CA TYR A 88 -15.44 5.74 -5.83
C TYR A 88 -14.85 5.57 -4.43
N VAL A 89 -13.52 5.56 -4.33
CA VAL A 89 -12.85 5.41 -3.03
C VAL A 89 -13.24 6.56 -2.10
N ARG A 90 -13.29 7.79 -2.59
CA ARG A 90 -13.67 8.95 -1.78
C ARG A 90 -15.11 8.90 -1.28
N GLU A 91 -16.05 8.50 -2.14
CA GLU A 91 -17.48 8.62 -1.87
C GLU A 91 -18.09 7.36 -1.25
N HIS A 92 -17.52 6.17 -1.51
CA HIS A 92 -18.12 4.88 -1.18
C HIS A 92 -17.29 4.03 -0.23
N THR A 93 -16.13 4.50 0.21
CA THR A 93 -15.33 3.79 1.21
C THR A 93 -15.07 4.67 2.43
N ALA A 94 -14.97 4.04 3.60
CA ALA A 94 -14.57 4.76 4.81
C ALA A 94 -13.12 5.22 4.71
N GLU A 95 -12.82 6.41 5.21
CA GLU A 95 -11.43 6.85 5.37
C GLU A 95 -10.70 5.93 6.36
N ASN A 96 -9.41 5.76 6.15
CA ASN A 96 -8.57 5.08 7.12
C ASN A 96 -8.11 6.10 8.18
N GLU A 97 -8.80 6.14 9.31
CA GLU A 97 -8.53 7.09 10.39
C GLU A 97 -7.13 6.94 10.98
N PHE A 98 -6.60 5.71 11.04
CA PHE A 98 -5.23 5.48 11.48
C PHE A 98 -4.21 6.11 10.52
N ILE A 99 -4.36 5.85 9.21
CA ILE A 99 -3.48 6.45 8.18
C ILE A 99 -3.55 7.98 8.21
N LYS A 100 -4.73 8.56 8.40
CA LYS A 100 -4.85 10.03 8.54
C LYS A 100 -4.03 10.56 9.70
N LYS A 101 -4.17 9.96 10.88
CA LYS A 101 -3.40 10.35 12.08
C LYS A 101 -1.90 10.18 11.87
N LEU A 102 -1.49 9.08 11.25
CA LEU A 102 -0.08 8.83 10.94
C LEU A 102 0.47 9.88 9.97
N VAL A 103 -0.24 10.15 8.87
CA VAL A 103 0.15 11.17 7.89
C VAL A 103 0.22 12.56 8.52
N GLU A 104 -0.76 12.93 9.34
CA GLU A 104 -0.75 14.22 10.07
C GLU A 104 0.48 14.35 10.98
N LEU A 105 0.85 13.26 11.70
CA LEU A 105 2.07 13.25 12.50
C LEU A 105 3.31 13.41 11.62
N MET A 106 3.39 12.67 10.51
CA MET A 106 4.55 12.67 9.61
C MET A 106 4.78 14.04 8.91
N MET A 107 3.77 14.88 8.83
CA MET A 107 3.89 16.25 8.29
C MET A 107 4.63 17.20 9.23
N ASN A 108 4.82 16.83 10.50
CA ASN A 108 5.51 17.66 11.47
C ASN A 108 7.02 17.45 11.42
N HIS A 109 7.78 18.53 11.64
CA HIS A 109 9.22 18.43 11.79
C HIS A 109 9.61 18.02 13.22
N GLY A 110 10.72 17.33 13.34
CA GLY A 110 11.31 17.00 14.65
C GLY A 110 10.56 15.89 15.41
N ILE A 111 9.68 15.14 14.75
CA ILE A 111 9.06 13.95 15.35
C ILE A 111 10.12 12.88 15.59
N LYS A 112 9.87 12.05 16.58
CA LYS A 112 10.77 10.95 16.98
C LYS A 112 10.07 9.60 16.83
N LYS A 113 10.86 8.54 16.86
CA LYS A 113 10.35 7.16 16.86
C LYS A 113 9.26 6.95 17.92
N GLU A 114 9.43 7.49 19.11
CA GLU A 114 8.48 7.38 20.22
C GLU A 114 7.11 8.00 19.89
N ASP A 115 7.08 9.11 19.16
CA ASP A 115 5.84 9.76 18.72
C ASP A 115 5.07 8.88 17.74
N ILE A 116 5.80 8.22 16.82
CA ILE A 116 5.24 7.26 15.87
C ILE A 116 4.66 6.06 16.62
N LEU A 117 5.45 5.44 17.51
CA LEU A 117 5.00 4.29 18.28
C LEU A 117 3.75 4.62 19.10
N ALA A 118 3.63 5.82 19.64
CA ALA A 118 2.46 6.25 20.40
C ALA A 118 1.18 6.28 19.56
N VAL A 119 1.26 6.63 18.26
CA VAL A 119 0.10 6.58 17.35
C VAL A 119 -0.36 5.15 17.12
N PHE A 120 0.57 4.22 16.88
CA PHE A 120 0.25 2.79 16.74
C PHE A 120 -0.34 2.21 18.02
N GLN A 121 0.24 2.54 19.17
CA GLN A 121 -0.20 2.02 20.48
C GLN A 121 -1.60 2.48 20.90
N LYS A 122 -2.10 3.58 20.33
CA LYS A 122 -3.50 4.01 20.52
C LYS A 122 -4.49 3.07 19.84
N GLU A 123 -4.08 2.45 18.73
CA GLU A 123 -4.94 1.50 17.99
C GLU A 123 -4.82 0.07 18.54
N ALA A 124 -3.61 -0.35 18.91
CA ALA A 124 -3.36 -1.68 19.49
C ALA A 124 -2.18 -1.64 20.47
N LYS A 125 -2.36 -2.23 21.66
CA LYS A 125 -1.31 -2.24 22.70
C LYS A 125 -0.11 -3.10 22.32
N ASP A 126 -0.34 -4.21 21.62
CA ASP A 126 0.65 -5.25 21.33
C ASP A 126 1.28 -5.07 19.93
N ILE A 127 1.69 -3.85 19.62
CA ILE A 127 2.41 -3.59 18.36
C ILE A 127 3.77 -4.30 18.38
N ARG A 128 4.23 -4.68 17.18
CA ARG A 128 5.56 -5.23 16.99
C ARG A 128 6.46 -4.19 16.34
N VAL A 129 7.69 -4.09 16.81
CA VAL A 129 8.70 -3.14 16.35
C VAL A 129 10.01 -3.88 16.14
N GLY A 130 10.70 -3.57 15.07
CA GLY A 130 12.04 -4.09 14.81
C GLY A 130 12.94 -3.02 14.23
N ASP A 131 14.24 -3.11 14.51
CA ASP A 131 15.23 -2.26 13.89
C ASP A 131 15.57 -2.81 12.50
N MET A 132 15.96 -1.91 11.60
CA MET A 132 16.43 -2.22 10.24
C MET A 132 17.78 -1.56 10.04
N ASP A 133 18.69 -2.26 9.38
CA ASP A 133 20.05 -1.76 9.07
C ASP A 133 20.39 -2.09 7.61
N ASN A 134 19.52 -1.71 6.70
CA ASN A 134 19.68 -1.95 5.27
C ASN A 134 20.02 -0.69 4.46
N GLY A 135 20.19 0.45 5.13
CA GLY A 135 20.45 1.73 4.49
C GLY A 135 19.21 2.43 3.91
N GLU A 136 18.11 1.72 3.68
CA GLU A 136 16.86 2.30 3.18
C GLU A 136 15.93 2.71 4.31
N PHE A 137 15.80 1.87 5.35
CA PHE A 137 14.93 2.13 6.50
C PHE A 137 15.71 1.91 7.80
N ASP A 138 15.26 2.55 8.87
CA ASP A 138 15.87 2.49 10.19
C ASP A 138 15.10 1.56 11.13
N PHE A 139 13.77 1.49 11.02
CA PHE A 139 12.94 0.59 11.81
C PHE A 139 11.61 0.31 11.12
N TRP A 140 10.95 -0.75 11.58
CA TRP A 140 9.60 -1.07 11.15
C TRP A 140 8.65 -1.20 12.33
N VAL A 141 7.37 -0.98 12.07
CA VAL A 141 6.26 -1.20 13.01
C VAL A 141 5.15 -1.96 12.30
N ARG A 142 4.52 -2.88 13.01
CA ARG A 142 3.29 -3.55 12.52
C ARG A 142 2.32 -3.82 13.65
N PHE A 143 1.07 -3.97 13.30
CA PHE A 143 0.04 -4.47 14.20
C PHE A 143 0.21 -5.98 14.48
N PRO A 144 -0.37 -6.50 15.59
CA PRO A 144 -0.28 -7.92 15.90
C PRO A 144 -0.98 -8.77 14.83
N GLU A 145 -0.62 -10.05 14.79
CA GLU A 145 -1.26 -11.03 13.92
C GLU A 145 -2.77 -11.09 14.14
N GLY A 146 -3.54 -11.20 13.05
CA GLY A 146 -5.01 -11.17 13.09
C GLY A 146 -5.64 -9.78 13.05
N ASN A 147 -4.83 -8.70 13.04
CA ASN A 147 -5.32 -7.37 12.71
C ASN A 147 -5.66 -7.28 11.22
N GLU A 148 -6.68 -6.50 10.87
CA GLU A 148 -7.05 -6.26 9.45
C GLU A 148 -5.97 -5.50 8.67
N ASP A 149 -5.16 -4.72 9.37
CA ASP A 149 -3.98 -4.04 8.83
C ASP A 149 -2.77 -4.97 8.98
N GLU A 150 -2.40 -5.63 7.91
CA GLU A 150 -1.31 -6.60 7.84
C GLU A 150 0.03 -5.98 7.45
N TYR A 151 0.08 -4.69 7.13
CA TYR A 151 1.25 -4.04 6.58
C TYR A 151 2.41 -3.94 7.57
N TYR A 152 3.62 -4.07 7.03
CA TYR A 152 4.84 -3.54 7.65
C TYR A 152 4.99 -2.07 7.29
N TYR A 153 5.05 -1.21 8.28
CA TYR A 153 5.34 0.21 8.14
C TYR A 153 6.83 0.42 8.38
N CYS A 154 7.58 0.70 7.32
CA CYS A 154 9.03 0.88 7.38
C CYS A 154 9.37 2.35 7.32
N PHE A 155 10.12 2.83 8.32
CA PHE A 155 10.40 4.24 8.56
C PHE A 155 11.87 4.57 8.31
N LYS A 156 12.10 5.75 7.70
CA LYS A 156 13.41 6.33 7.50
C LYS A 156 13.46 7.72 8.13
N ASP A 157 14.40 7.93 9.05
CA ASP A 157 14.71 9.25 9.59
C ASP A 157 15.69 9.97 8.66
N GLU A 158 15.25 11.04 8.03
CA GLU A 158 16.06 11.88 7.15
C GLU A 158 16.60 13.12 7.87
N GLY A 159 16.52 13.16 9.20
CA GLY A 159 17.03 14.21 10.07
C GLY A 159 16.00 15.31 10.35
N CYS A 160 15.48 15.98 9.32
CA CYS A 160 14.47 17.03 9.50
C CYS A 160 13.03 16.47 9.53
N HIS A 161 12.80 15.33 8.92
CA HIS A 161 11.51 14.62 8.89
C HIS A 161 11.73 13.11 8.80
N ILE A 162 10.70 12.37 9.11
CA ILE A 162 10.66 10.91 8.96
C ILE A 162 9.69 10.59 7.82
N ILE A 163 10.08 9.70 6.94
CA ILE A 163 9.23 9.15 5.88
C ILE A 163 8.89 7.69 6.16
N TYR A 164 7.84 7.17 5.54
CA TYR A 164 7.49 5.76 5.65
C TYR A 164 7.01 5.18 4.33
N HIS A 165 7.17 3.86 4.20
CA HIS A 165 6.55 3.02 3.18
C HIS A 165 5.86 1.84 3.83
N ARG A 166 4.75 1.39 3.25
CA ARG A 166 4.03 0.19 3.68
C ARG A 166 4.33 -0.96 2.74
N PHE A 167 4.60 -2.12 3.32
CA PHE A 167 4.80 -3.37 2.58
C PHE A 167 3.85 -4.44 3.10
N LEU A 168 3.27 -5.23 2.19
CA LEU A 168 2.61 -6.48 2.59
C LEU A 168 3.66 -7.45 3.13
N PRO A 169 3.28 -8.42 3.99
CA PRO A 169 4.22 -9.37 4.58
C PRO A 169 5.07 -10.11 3.55
N GLU A 170 4.48 -10.52 2.44
CA GLU A 170 5.18 -11.20 1.35
C GLU A 170 6.17 -10.30 0.62
N ASP A 171 5.81 -9.03 0.39
CA ASP A 171 6.71 -8.06 -0.25
C ASP A 171 7.82 -7.62 0.71
N TYR A 172 7.52 -7.56 2.02
CA TYR A 172 8.52 -7.31 3.05
C TYR A 172 9.58 -8.42 3.12
N ALA A 173 9.17 -9.67 2.95
CA ALA A 173 10.09 -10.81 2.99
C ALA A 173 11.12 -10.81 1.84
N ASP A 174 10.83 -10.11 0.73
CA ASP A 174 11.75 -9.97 -0.41
C ASP A 174 12.79 -8.86 -0.20
N PHE A 175 12.62 -8.02 0.82
CA PHE A 175 13.66 -7.09 1.25
C PHE A 175 14.78 -7.88 1.94
N GLU A 176 15.98 -7.82 1.40
CA GLU A 176 17.19 -8.31 2.08
C GLU A 176 17.56 -7.33 3.21
N PHE A 177 17.23 -7.73 4.41
CA PHE A 177 17.60 -6.98 5.62
C PHE A 177 18.84 -7.56 6.28
#